data_b0f84deb87b1108cb866b87346a3d3b6
#
_entry.id   b0f84deb87b1108cb866b87346a3d3b6
#
_cell.length_a   1.000
_cell.length_b   1.000
_cell.length_c   1.000
_cell.angle_alpha   90.00
_cell.angle_beta   90.00
_cell.angle_gamma   90.00
#
_symmetry.space_group_name_H-M   'P 1'
#
loop_
_entity.id
_entity.type
_entity.pdbx_description
1 polymer ?
#
loop_
_entity_poly.entity_id
_entity_poly.type
_entity_poly.pdbx_seq_one_letter_code
_entity_poly.pdbx_strand_id
1 'polypeptide(L)'
;KIPVAVITNASLLFDAQVREDLNHAELVSVKVDAPDEAIWRKINRPMKGLTFSNYLSGLQAFKDMYKGELISETMLVAWVNDDAGSVAQTAALVAALSPSVAYISIPTRPPAVDWAKSPDEISINQAWNIFTSKKIKTELMTGFEGTFVGVTGNAIEDIVNMCSVHPIRDDVMKEILQKDKADERILSEMIGLGYIICVEYDEHRYYLRKFKV
;
A
#
# COMPACT_ATOMS: atom_id res chain seq x y z
N LYS A 1 -1.98 -0.07 -27.78
CA LYS A 1 -0.96 0.01 -26.72
C LYS A 1 -1.70 -0.06 -25.40
N ILE A 2 -1.26 -0.92 -24.47
CA ILE A 2 -1.78 -0.99 -23.11
C ILE A 2 -1.07 0.08 -22.30
N PRO A 3 -1.78 0.98 -21.57
CA PRO A 3 -1.16 1.94 -20.68
C PRO A 3 -0.42 1.25 -19.55
N VAL A 4 0.71 1.82 -19.12
CA VAL A 4 1.50 1.33 -18.00
C VAL A 4 1.26 2.21 -16.78
N ALA A 5 0.91 1.60 -15.66
CA ALA A 5 0.84 2.24 -14.35
C ALA A 5 1.92 1.68 -13.43
N VAL A 6 2.61 2.56 -12.70
CA VAL A 6 3.63 2.18 -11.72
C VAL A 6 3.27 2.70 -10.35
N ILE A 7 3.28 1.82 -9.35
CA ILE A 7 3.15 2.17 -7.94
C ILE A 7 4.54 2.06 -7.31
N THR A 8 5.00 3.15 -6.69
CA THR A 8 6.35 3.20 -6.11
C THR A 8 6.34 3.81 -4.70
N ASN A 9 7.21 3.31 -3.84
CA ASN A 9 7.49 3.94 -2.54
C ASN A 9 8.35 5.22 -2.66
N ALA A 10 8.70 5.62 -3.88
CA ALA A 10 9.46 6.82 -4.22
C ALA A 10 10.89 6.90 -3.66
N SER A 11 11.37 5.87 -2.97
CA SER A 11 12.65 5.90 -2.24
C SER A 11 13.88 6.10 -3.13
N LEU A 12 13.79 5.76 -4.41
CA LEU A 12 14.87 5.90 -5.39
C LEU A 12 14.67 7.05 -6.38
N LEU A 13 13.67 7.90 -6.19
CA LEU A 13 13.42 9.04 -7.10
C LEU A 13 14.52 10.11 -7.07
N PHE A 14 15.45 10.08 -6.11
CA PHE A 14 16.65 10.93 -6.15
C PHE A 14 17.60 10.56 -7.29
N ASP A 15 17.55 9.31 -7.79
CA ASP A 15 18.32 8.86 -8.95
C ASP A 15 17.67 9.35 -10.26
N ALA A 16 18.46 10.01 -11.11
CA ALA A 16 17.99 10.56 -12.37
C ALA A 16 17.53 9.48 -13.35
N GLN A 17 18.23 8.34 -13.40
CA GLN A 17 17.88 7.24 -14.30
C GLN A 17 16.53 6.63 -13.93
N VAL A 18 16.26 6.44 -12.64
CA VAL A 18 14.97 5.93 -12.16
C VAL A 18 13.83 6.88 -12.55
N ARG A 19 14.06 8.20 -12.45
CA ARG A 19 13.05 9.18 -12.88
C ARG A 19 12.83 9.15 -14.40
N GLU A 20 13.88 9.01 -15.20
CA GLU A 20 13.77 8.87 -16.65
C GLU A 20 12.99 7.61 -17.05
N ASP A 21 13.29 6.48 -16.42
CA ASP A 21 12.60 5.22 -16.68
C ASP A 21 11.10 5.31 -16.33
N LEU A 22 10.77 5.92 -15.20
CA LEU A 22 9.38 6.13 -14.76
C LEU A 22 8.62 7.13 -15.63
N ASN A 23 9.31 8.05 -16.29
CA ASN A 23 8.67 9.01 -17.20
C ASN A 23 8.06 8.37 -18.46
N HIS A 24 8.32 7.09 -18.70
CA HIS A 24 7.68 6.31 -19.77
C HIS A 24 6.33 5.71 -19.36
N ALA A 25 5.98 5.72 -18.07
CA ALA A 25 4.68 5.26 -17.59
C ALA A 25 3.61 6.34 -17.81
N GLU A 26 2.39 5.90 -18.14
CA GLU A 26 1.25 6.81 -18.31
C GLU A 26 0.70 7.29 -16.97
N LEU A 27 0.83 6.47 -15.90
CA LEU A 27 0.43 6.82 -14.54
C LEU A 27 1.52 6.39 -13.54
N VAL A 28 1.86 7.26 -12.59
CA VAL A 28 2.72 6.93 -11.46
C VAL A 28 2.05 7.30 -10.15
N SER A 29 1.93 6.31 -9.26
CA SER A 29 1.51 6.51 -7.86
C SER A 29 2.73 6.57 -6.97
N VAL A 30 2.89 7.67 -6.23
CA VAL A 30 3.97 7.85 -5.25
C VAL A 30 3.43 7.78 -3.83
N LYS A 31 4.13 7.06 -2.93
CA LYS A 31 3.77 7.05 -1.51
C LYS A 31 4.37 8.23 -0.77
N VAL A 32 3.51 8.95 -0.02
CA VAL A 32 3.90 10.05 0.86
C VAL A 32 3.23 9.84 2.22
N ASP A 33 3.87 9.06 3.09
CA ASP A 33 3.27 8.57 4.35
C ASP A 33 3.68 9.39 5.58
N ALA A 34 4.62 10.31 5.45
CA ALA A 34 5.25 10.92 6.62
C ALA A 34 5.62 12.38 6.40
N PRO A 35 5.46 13.22 7.43
CA PRO A 35 5.84 14.64 7.37
C PRO A 35 7.33 14.86 7.65
N ASP A 36 8.01 13.90 8.31
CA ASP A 36 9.38 14.00 8.77
C ASP A 36 10.13 12.66 8.70
N GLU A 37 11.44 12.71 8.96
CA GLU A 37 12.32 11.55 8.87
C GLU A 37 12.02 10.49 9.94
N ALA A 38 11.58 10.86 11.13
CA ALA A 38 11.33 9.92 12.21
C ALA A 38 10.12 9.03 11.89
N ILE A 39 9.03 9.64 11.46
CA ILE A 39 7.81 8.94 11.03
C ILE A 39 8.08 8.15 9.75
N TRP A 40 8.79 8.74 8.77
CA TRP A 40 9.17 8.05 7.54
C TRP A 40 9.98 6.77 7.82
N ARG A 41 10.97 6.84 8.69
CA ARG A 41 11.75 5.66 9.09
C ARG A 41 10.92 4.61 9.79
N LYS A 42 9.95 5.03 10.60
CA LYS A 42 9.05 4.13 11.34
C LYS A 42 8.11 3.38 10.39
N ILE A 43 7.45 4.09 9.47
CA ILE A 43 6.45 3.51 8.55
C ILE A 43 7.11 2.82 7.37
N ASN A 44 7.96 3.53 6.62
CA ASN A 44 8.50 3.05 5.35
C ASN A 44 9.74 2.16 5.50
N ARG A 45 10.40 2.20 6.68
CA ARG A 45 11.57 1.36 7.00
C ARG A 45 12.61 1.33 5.87
N PRO A 46 13.10 2.49 5.42
CA PRO A 46 13.95 2.59 4.25
C PRO A 46 15.27 1.83 4.44
N MET A 47 15.84 1.37 3.34
CA MET A 47 17.16 0.74 3.34
C MET A 47 18.21 1.69 3.95
N LYS A 48 19.21 1.11 4.64
CA LYS A 48 20.33 1.87 5.22
C LYS A 48 21.02 2.70 4.12
N GLY A 49 21.27 3.97 4.43
CA GLY A 49 21.87 4.92 3.50
C GLY A 49 20.89 5.83 2.77
N LEU A 50 19.60 5.49 2.73
CA LEU A 50 18.57 6.41 2.24
C LEU A 50 18.28 7.49 3.28
N THR A 51 18.10 8.73 2.82
CA THR A 51 17.77 9.89 3.67
C THR A 51 16.42 10.47 3.28
N PHE A 52 15.73 11.04 4.24
CA PHE A 52 14.45 11.72 3.99
C PHE A 52 14.62 12.93 3.06
N SER A 53 15.75 13.63 3.17
CA SER A 53 16.08 14.75 2.27
C SER A 53 16.19 14.31 0.80
N ASN A 54 16.90 13.19 0.53
CA ASN A 54 17.00 12.65 -0.83
C ASN A 54 15.64 12.17 -1.34
N TYR A 55 14.83 11.57 -0.47
CA TYR A 55 13.48 11.16 -0.80
C TYR A 55 12.62 12.38 -1.22
N LEU A 56 12.60 13.45 -0.44
CA LEU A 56 11.83 14.66 -0.76
C LEU A 56 12.33 15.36 -2.03
N SER A 57 13.66 15.50 -2.17
CA SER A 57 14.25 16.10 -3.37
C SER A 57 13.96 15.27 -4.63
N GLY A 58 13.95 13.94 -4.50
CA GLY A 58 13.59 13.04 -5.58
C GLY A 58 12.13 13.18 -6.00
N LEU A 59 11.20 13.26 -5.05
CA LEU A 59 9.78 13.50 -5.30
C LEU A 59 9.58 14.83 -6.06
N GLN A 60 10.21 15.91 -5.60
CA GLN A 60 10.09 17.20 -6.25
C GLN A 60 10.67 17.18 -7.67
N ALA A 61 11.89 16.63 -7.84
CA ALA A 61 12.52 16.52 -9.15
C ALA A 61 11.69 15.66 -10.14
N PHE A 62 11.06 14.58 -9.63
CA PHE A 62 10.17 13.76 -10.45
C PHE A 62 8.92 14.53 -10.87
N LYS A 63 8.24 15.19 -9.93
CA LYS A 63 7.06 16.02 -10.22
C LYS A 63 7.36 17.09 -11.30
N ASP A 64 8.54 17.71 -11.25
CA ASP A 64 8.89 18.80 -12.17
C ASP A 64 9.15 18.31 -13.61
N MET A 65 9.55 17.05 -13.80
CA MET A 65 9.82 16.48 -15.12
C MET A 65 8.71 15.56 -15.66
N TYR A 66 7.91 14.93 -14.76
CA TYR A 66 6.92 13.94 -15.14
C TYR A 66 5.75 14.57 -15.88
N LYS A 67 5.36 13.96 -17.01
CA LYS A 67 4.30 14.47 -17.88
C LYS A 67 3.06 13.57 -17.91
N GLY A 68 3.13 12.40 -17.31
CA GLY A 68 2.01 11.50 -17.17
C GLY A 68 1.09 11.89 -16.00
N GLU A 69 0.17 11.02 -15.65
CA GLU A 69 -0.71 11.23 -14.51
C GLU A 69 0.00 10.87 -13.21
N LEU A 70 0.22 11.88 -12.35
CA LEU A 70 0.77 11.69 -11.01
C LEU A 70 -0.36 11.58 -10.01
N ILE A 71 -0.42 10.49 -9.26
CA ILE A 71 -1.26 10.32 -8.09
C ILE A 71 -0.40 10.08 -6.85
N SER A 72 -0.95 10.32 -5.67
CA SER A 72 -0.27 10.02 -4.41
C SER A 72 -1.10 9.09 -3.53
N GLU A 73 -0.42 8.31 -2.70
CA GLU A 73 -1.03 7.52 -1.66
C GLU A 73 -0.38 7.84 -0.31
N THR A 74 -1.20 8.06 0.71
CA THR A 74 -0.80 8.25 2.10
C THR A 74 -1.46 7.19 2.95
N MET A 75 -0.69 6.28 3.55
CA MET A 75 -1.20 5.32 4.52
C MET A 75 -1.20 5.94 5.91
N LEU A 76 -2.38 6.04 6.51
CA LEU A 76 -2.52 6.45 7.91
C LEU A 76 -2.38 5.24 8.83
N VAL A 77 -1.59 5.40 9.87
CA VAL A 77 -1.34 4.39 10.91
C VAL A 77 -1.62 5.02 12.26
N ALA A 78 -2.52 4.38 13.02
CA ALA A 78 -2.96 4.87 14.33
C ALA A 78 -1.77 5.17 15.26
N TRP A 79 -1.82 6.33 15.92
CA TRP A 79 -0.81 6.84 16.88
C TRP A 79 0.60 7.01 16.28
N VAL A 80 0.70 7.09 14.95
CA VAL A 80 1.99 7.28 14.28
C VAL A 80 1.99 8.54 13.42
N ASN A 81 1.04 8.67 12.50
CA ASN A 81 0.93 9.80 11.56
C ASN A 81 -0.52 10.27 11.37
N ASP A 82 -1.43 9.83 12.22
CA ASP A 82 -2.87 10.12 12.15
C ASP A 82 -3.31 11.35 12.98
N ASP A 83 -2.41 11.97 13.73
CA ASP A 83 -2.69 13.23 14.41
C ASP A 83 -2.78 14.41 13.43
N ALA A 84 -3.56 15.43 13.79
CA ALA A 84 -3.84 16.57 12.92
C ALA A 84 -2.58 17.31 12.44
N GLY A 85 -1.54 17.38 13.26
CA GLY A 85 -0.27 18.04 12.93
C GLY A 85 0.51 17.28 11.87
N SER A 86 0.71 15.98 12.06
CA SER A 86 1.35 15.08 11.11
C SER A 86 0.61 15.04 9.78
N VAL A 87 -0.72 14.92 9.83
CA VAL A 87 -1.58 14.92 8.65
C VAL A 87 -1.47 16.25 7.88
N ALA A 88 -1.51 17.39 8.58
CA ALA A 88 -1.44 18.71 7.93
C ALA A 88 -0.09 18.94 7.22
N GLN A 89 1.01 18.47 7.81
CA GLN A 89 2.34 18.57 7.21
C GLN A 89 2.48 17.61 6.03
N THR A 90 2.00 16.37 6.14
CA THR A 90 1.98 15.41 5.03
C THR A 90 1.12 15.92 3.87
N ALA A 91 -0.07 16.46 4.15
CA ALA A 91 -0.93 17.08 3.15
C ALA A 91 -0.25 18.27 2.45
N ALA A 92 0.59 19.04 3.15
CA ALA A 92 1.36 20.11 2.53
C ALA A 92 2.43 19.57 1.56
N LEU A 93 3.12 18.48 1.91
CA LEU A 93 4.05 17.81 0.99
C LEU A 93 3.33 17.27 -0.24
N VAL A 94 2.17 16.62 -0.06
CA VAL A 94 1.35 16.12 -1.17
C VAL A 94 0.84 17.25 -2.04
N ALA A 95 0.39 18.37 -1.46
CA ALA A 95 -0.05 19.55 -2.21
C ALA A 95 1.06 20.13 -3.10
N ALA A 96 2.30 20.14 -2.63
CA ALA A 96 3.45 20.59 -3.41
C ALA A 96 3.72 19.73 -4.65
N LEU A 97 3.36 18.44 -4.61
CA LEU A 97 3.46 17.52 -5.75
C LEU A 97 2.31 17.72 -6.77
N SER A 98 1.22 18.37 -6.37
CA SER A 98 0.04 18.62 -7.21
C SER A 98 -0.50 17.36 -7.92
N PRO A 99 -0.77 16.25 -7.21
CA PRO A 99 -1.28 15.03 -7.82
C PRO A 99 -2.68 15.25 -8.38
N SER A 100 -3.07 14.47 -9.40
CA SER A 100 -4.46 14.47 -9.92
C SER A 100 -5.46 13.96 -8.87
N VAL A 101 -5.04 13.00 -8.06
CA VAL A 101 -5.79 12.47 -6.90
C VAL A 101 -4.80 12.10 -5.80
N ALA A 102 -5.13 12.42 -4.56
CA ALA A 102 -4.47 11.89 -3.38
C ALA A 102 -5.36 10.84 -2.71
N TYR A 103 -4.85 9.63 -2.61
CA TYR A 103 -5.52 8.55 -1.89
C TYR A 103 -5.05 8.50 -0.45
N ILE A 104 -6.00 8.38 0.49
CA ILE A 104 -5.72 8.09 1.89
C ILE A 104 -6.09 6.64 2.12
N SER A 105 -5.12 5.81 2.47
CA SER A 105 -5.29 4.40 2.79
C SER A 105 -5.05 4.11 4.27
N ILE A 106 -5.51 2.95 4.71
CA ILE A 106 -5.29 2.43 6.07
C ILE A 106 -4.84 0.97 6.00
N PRO A 107 -4.24 0.40 7.06
CA PRO A 107 -3.99 -1.04 7.14
C PRO A 107 -5.30 -1.84 7.10
N THR A 108 -5.64 -2.41 5.95
CA THR A 108 -6.84 -3.27 5.75
C THR A 108 -6.52 -4.76 5.80
N ARG A 109 -5.24 -5.12 5.99
CA ARG A 109 -4.73 -6.49 6.04
C ARG A 109 -3.81 -6.66 7.24
N PRO A 110 -3.59 -7.89 7.74
CA PRO A 110 -2.64 -8.14 8.82
C PRO A 110 -1.27 -7.51 8.51
N PRO A 111 -0.83 -6.52 9.30
CA PRO A 111 0.45 -5.86 9.07
C PRO A 111 1.61 -6.75 9.49
N ALA A 112 2.79 -6.48 8.92
CA ALA A 112 4.02 -7.19 9.28
C ALA A 112 4.53 -6.88 10.70
N VAL A 113 3.94 -5.89 11.38
CA VAL A 113 4.33 -5.45 12.73
C VAL A 113 3.08 -5.11 13.54
N ASP A 114 3.03 -5.53 14.79
CA ASP A 114 1.83 -5.47 15.65
C ASP A 114 1.36 -4.05 15.99
N TRP A 115 2.26 -3.07 15.92
CA TRP A 115 1.94 -1.66 16.21
C TRP A 115 1.25 -0.93 15.04
N ALA A 116 1.30 -1.46 13.82
CA ALA A 116 0.68 -0.82 12.65
C ALA A 116 -0.81 -1.16 12.61
N LYS A 117 -1.62 -0.27 13.17
CA LYS A 117 -3.08 -0.43 13.26
C LYS A 117 -3.80 0.65 12.48
N SER A 118 -5.02 0.33 12.05
CA SER A 118 -5.91 1.30 11.43
C SER A 118 -6.29 2.39 12.41
N PRO A 119 -6.32 3.66 11.98
CA PRO A 119 -6.92 4.75 12.74
C PRO A 119 -8.43 4.56 12.89
N ASP A 120 -9.02 5.28 13.84
CA ASP A 120 -10.48 5.36 13.96
C ASP A 120 -11.10 6.24 12.86
N GLU A 121 -12.42 6.14 12.70
CA GLU A 121 -13.16 6.89 11.69
C GLU A 121 -13.04 8.42 11.87
N ILE A 122 -12.89 8.90 13.11
CA ILE A 122 -12.74 10.33 13.41
C ILE A 122 -11.41 10.82 12.82
N SER A 123 -10.32 10.11 13.08
CA SER A 123 -8.99 10.43 12.54
C SER A 123 -8.97 10.38 11.01
N ILE A 124 -9.61 9.38 10.40
CA ILE A 124 -9.71 9.26 8.94
C ILE A 124 -10.48 10.44 8.34
N ASN A 125 -11.65 10.79 8.91
CA ASN A 125 -12.43 11.92 8.45
C ASN A 125 -11.70 13.25 8.63
N GLN A 126 -10.98 13.44 9.75
CA GLN A 126 -10.16 14.61 9.97
C GLN A 126 -9.03 14.72 8.92
N ALA A 127 -8.35 13.62 8.61
CA ALA A 127 -7.32 13.59 7.59
C ALA A 127 -7.88 13.96 6.21
N TRP A 128 -9.02 13.38 5.82
CA TRP A 128 -9.69 13.72 4.57
C TRP A 128 -10.02 15.23 4.48
N ASN A 129 -10.56 15.81 5.55
CA ASN A 129 -10.86 17.23 5.61
C ASN A 129 -9.58 18.10 5.48
N ILE A 130 -8.49 17.71 6.13
CA ILE A 130 -7.21 18.43 6.05
C ILE A 130 -6.67 18.42 4.61
N PHE A 131 -6.62 17.24 3.97
CA PHE A 131 -6.18 17.12 2.57
C PHE A 131 -7.07 17.94 1.62
N THR A 132 -8.39 17.82 1.75
CA THR A 132 -9.36 18.56 0.93
C THR A 132 -9.22 20.08 1.12
N SER A 133 -8.93 20.56 2.35
CA SER A 133 -8.69 21.98 2.62
C SER A 133 -7.48 22.55 1.85
N LYS A 134 -6.54 21.71 1.43
CA LYS A 134 -5.41 22.06 0.57
C LYS A 134 -5.75 22.10 -0.92
N LYS A 135 -7.05 21.97 -1.27
CA LYS A 135 -7.56 21.90 -2.66
C LYS A 135 -7.04 20.68 -3.44
N ILE A 136 -6.72 19.61 -2.75
CA ILE A 136 -6.33 18.33 -3.35
C ILE A 136 -7.59 17.51 -3.54
N LYS A 137 -7.83 16.97 -4.74
CA LYS A 137 -8.86 15.94 -4.93
C LYS A 137 -8.43 14.73 -4.10
N THR A 138 -9.23 14.38 -3.07
CA THR A 138 -8.87 13.36 -2.10
C THR A 138 -9.92 12.26 -2.08
N GLU A 139 -9.46 11.00 -2.15
CA GLU A 139 -10.28 9.81 -2.09
C GLU A 139 -9.81 8.89 -0.96
N LEU A 140 -10.75 8.22 -0.30
CA LEU A 140 -10.46 7.27 0.77
C LEU A 140 -10.38 5.84 0.21
N MET A 141 -9.31 5.13 0.54
CA MET A 141 -9.11 3.71 0.28
C MET A 141 -9.12 2.95 1.61
N THR A 142 -10.28 2.95 2.27
CA THR A 142 -10.47 2.35 3.60
C THR A 142 -11.24 1.03 3.55
N GLY A 143 -11.71 0.66 2.37
CA GLY A 143 -12.46 -0.57 2.15
C GLY A 143 -11.61 -1.75 1.70
N PHE A 144 -12.25 -2.91 1.66
CA PHE A 144 -11.68 -4.11 1.09
C PHE A 144 -11.56 -3.97 -0.44
N GLU A 145 -10.44 -4.40 -1.02
CA GLU A 145 -10.12 -4.27 -2.46
C GLU A 145 -10.96 -5.17 -3.39
N GLY A 146 -11.94 -5.88 -2.84
CA GLY A 146 -12.77 -6.82 -3.58
C GLY A 146 -12.15 -8.22 -3.69
N THR A 147 -12.89 -9.11 -4.34
CA THR A 147 -12.55 -10.54 -4.44
C THR A 147 -12.07 -10.94 -5.84
N PHE A 148 -11.92 -9.98 -6.76
CA PHE A 148 -11.52 -10.30 -8.14
C PHE A 148 -10.07 -10.76 -8.20
N VAL A 149 -9.88 -12.06 -8.41
CA VAL A 149 -8.56 -12.70 -8.53
C VAL A 149 -8.47 -13.52 -9.81
N GLY A 150 -7.31 -13.46 -10.47
CA GLY A 150 -6.97 -14.36 -11.55
C GLY A 150 -6.46 -15.69 -10.99
N VAL A 151 -6.85 -16.81 -11.59
CA VAL A 151 -6.39 -18.15 -11.23
C VAL A 151 -5.87 -18.89 -12.45
N THR A 152 -4.96 -19.86 -12.22
CA THR A 152 -4.36 -20.66 -13.30
C THR A 152 -5.01 -22.04 -13.44
N GLY A 153 -5.84 -22.46 -12.48
CA GLY A 153 -6.42 -23.80 -12.37
C GLY A 153 -5.62 -24.72 -11.44
N ASN A 154 -4.58 -24.21 -10.78
CA ASN A 154 -3.81 -24.94 -9.77
C ASN A 154 -3.92 -24.21 -8.42
N ALA A 155 -4.90 -24.59 -7.62
CA ALA A 155 -5.22 -23.93 -6.36
C ALA A 155 -4.01 -23.82 -5.40
N ILE A 156 -3.16 -24.86 -5.30
CA ILE A 156 -2.00 -24.82 -4.41
C ILE A 156 -1.01 -23.75 -4.86
N GLU A 157 -0.70 -23.74 -6.14
CA GLU A 157 0.25 -22.78 -6.71
C GLU A 157 -0.28 -21.34 -6.64
N ASP A 158 -1.55 -21.16 -6.97
CA ASP A 158 -2.21 -19.85 -6.94
C ASP A 158 -2.27 -19.30 -5.51
N ILE A 159 -2.69 -20.10 -4.53
CA ILE A 159 -2.71 -19.70 -3.12
C ILE A 159 -1.31 -19.37 -2.61
N VAL A 160 -0.32 -20.21 -2.90
CA VAL A 160 1.07 -19.99 -2.47
C VAL A 160 1.63 -18.70 -3.05
N ASN A 161 1.43 -18.47 -4.35
CA ASN A 161 1.93 -17.29 -5.05
C ASN A 161 1.25 -16.01 -4.53
N MET A 162 -0.08 -16.01 -4.41
CA MET A 162 -0.80 -14.85 -3.87
C MET A 162 -0.44 -14.57 -2.42
N CYS A 163 -0.40 -15.59 -1.55
CA CYS A 163 0.02 -15.44 -0.16
C CYS A 163 1.46 -14.96 0.01
N SER A 164 2.31 -15.12 -1.01
CA SER A 164 3.69 -14.61 -1.00
C SER A 164 3.76 -13.11 -1.23
N VAL A 165 2.74 -12.53 -1.85
CA VAL A 165 2.66 -11.09 -2.14
C VAL A 165 1.90 -10.34 -1.05
N HIS A 166 0.76 -10.89 -0.61
CA HIS A 166 -0.09 -10.26 0.40
C HIS A 166 -0.98 -11.29 1.11
N PRO A 167 -1.46 -10.99 2.34
CA PRO A 167 -2.47 -11.81 3.01
C PRO A 167 -3.75 -11.93 2.18
N ILE A 168 -4.32 -13.13 2.09
CA ILE A 168 -5.58 -13.41 1.41
C ILE A 168 -6.69 -13.54 2.45
N ARG A 169 -7.75 -12.73 2.35
CA ARG A 169 -8.93 -12.82 3.20
C ARG A 169 -9.75 -14.06 2.86
N ASP A 170 -10.49 -14.60 3.81
CA ASP A 170 -11.21 -15.88 3.69
C ASP A 170 -12.30 -15.88 2.60
N ASP A 171 -12.93 -14.75 2.31
CA ASP A 171 -13.88 -14.64 1.20
C ASP A 171 -13.19 -14.71 -0.17
N VAL A 172 -12.02 -14.05 -0.33
CA VAL A 172 -11.19 -14.19 -1.54
C VAL A 172 -10.67 -15.61 -1.70
N MET A 173 -10.27 -16.24 -0.59
CA MET A 173 -9.83 -17.64 -0.59
C MET A 173 -10.91 -18.59 -1.10
N LYS A 174 -12.16 -18.40 -0.70
CA LYS A 174 -13.31 -19.16 -1.20
C LYS A 174 -13.49 -18.98 -2.72
N GLU A 175 -13.34 -17.78 -3.24
CA GLU A 175 -13.40 -17.54 -4.69
C GLU A 175 -12.28 -18.25 -5.46
N ILE A 176 -11.04 -18.23 -4.94
CA ILE A 176 -9.91 -18.95 -5.55
C ILE A 176 -10.25 -20.43 -5.62
N LEU A 177 -10.65 -21.04 -4.49
CA LEU A 177 -11.01 -22.46 -4.45
C LEU A 177 -12.15 -22.80 -5.41
N GLN A 178 -13.18 -21.96 -5.49
CA GLN A 178 -14.30 -22.16 -6.41
C GLN A 178 -13.85 -22.10 -7.89
N LYS A 179 -13.05 -21.11 -8.24
CA LYS A 179 -12.54 -20.94 -9.61
C LYS A 179 -11.63 -22.11 -10.03
N ASP A 180 -10.79 -22.58 -9.12
CA ASP A 180 -9.89 -23.71 -9.32
C ASP A 180 -10.56 -25.07 -9.12
N LYS A 181 -11.85 -25.10 -8.77
CA LYS A 181 -12.62 -26.32 -8.47
C LYS A 181 -11.96 -27.19 -7.40
N ALA A 182 -11.33 -26.55 -6.43
CA ALA A 182 -10.63 -27.19 -5.33
C ALA A 182 -11.49 -27.30 -4.07
N ASP A 183 -11.24 -28.35 -3.27
CA ASP A 183 -11.93 -28.59 -2.00
C ASP A 183 -11.28 -27.75 -0.87
N GLU A 184 -12.07 -27.22 0.06
CA GLU A 184 -11.56 -26.46 1.22
C GLU A 184 -10.57 -27.25 2.10
N ARG A 185 -10.61 -28.59 2.07
CA ARG A 185 -9.66 -29.46 2.80
C ARG A 185 -8.21 -29.18 2.42
N ILE A 186 -7.96 -28.69 1.22
CA ILE A 186 -6.62 -28.30 0.75
C ILE A 186 -5.98 -27.24 1.66
N LEU A 187 -6.78 -26.33 2.25
CA LEU A 187 -6.27 -25.30 3.16
C LEU A 187 -5.71 -25.90 4.44
N SER A 188 -6.43 -26.90 5.01
CA SER A 188 -5.97 -27.61 6.21
C SER A 188 -4.67 -28.37 5.94
N GLU A 189 -4.56 -28.99 4.76
CA GLU A 189 -3.35 -29.68 4.33
C GLU A 189 -2.18 -28.70 4.14
N MET A 190 -2.40 -27.57 3.48
CA MET A 190 -1.38 -26.53 3.27
C MET A 190 -0.90 -25.91 4.57
N ILE A 191 -1.80 -25.73 5.55
CA ILE A 191 -1.44 -25.25 6.90
C ILE A 191 -0.63 -26.33 7.62
N GLY A 192 -1.07 -27.57 7.59
CA GLY A 192 -0.36 -28.70 8.20
C GLY A 192 1.03 -28.92 7.64
N LEU A 193 1.22 -28.76 6.34
CA LEU A 193 2.51 -28.83 5.65
C LEU A 193 3.36 -27.55 5.82
N GLY A 194 2.81 -26.51 6.42
CA GLY A 194 3.51 -25.26 6.69
C GLY A 194 3.77 -24.38 5.44
N TYR A 195 2.94 -24.51 4.41
CA TYR A 195 2.98 -23.60 3.26
C TYR A 195 2.38 -22.26 3.58
N ILE A 196 1.29 -22.24 4.32
CA ILE A 196 0.57 -21.06 4.76
C ILE A 196 0.26 -21.11 6.24
N ILE A 197 -0.09 -19.97 6.82
CA ILE A 197 -0.68 -19.84 8.15
C ILE A 197 -2.00 -19.09 8.05
N CYS A 198 -2.90 -19.31 9.01
CA CYS A 198 -4.14 -18.57 9.16
C CYS A 198 -4.03 -17.67 10.40
N VAL A 199 -4.40 -16.40 10.27
CA VAL A 199 -4.46 -15.42 11.36
C VAL A 199 -5.79 -14.70 11.34
N GLU A 200 -6.23 -14.20 12.49
CA GLU A 200 -7.41 -13.34 12.61
C GLU A 200 -6.96 -11.88 12.68
N TYR A 201 -7.62 -11.02 11.92
CA TYR A 201 -7.39 -9.58 11.92
C TYR A 201 -8.69 -8.88 11.49
N ASP A 202 -9.10 -7.88 12.27
CA ASP A 202 -10.28 -7.06 11.97
C ASP A 202 -11.53 -7.92 11.64
N GLU A 203 -11.86 -8.87 12.53
CA GLU A 203 -12.99 -9.80 12.45
C GLU A 203 -12.98 -10.76 11.24
N HIS A 204 -11.89 -10.80 10.48
CA HIS A 204 -11.71 -11.67 9.33
C HIS A 204 -10.53 -12.62 9.50
N ARG A 205 -10.61 -13.78 8.85
CA ARG A 205 -9.48 -14.69 8.72
C ARG A 205 -8.68 -14.35 7.49
N TYR A 206 -7.35 -14.38 7.64
CA TYR A 206 -6.40 -14.16 6.56
C TYR A 206 -5.41 -15.30 6.47
N TYR A 207 -5.06 -15.67 5.25
CA TYR A 207 -4.05 -16.67 4.95
C TYR A 207 -2.79 -15.99 4.44
N LEU A 208 -1.65 -16.33 5.05
CA LEU A 208 -0.34 -15.75 4.74
C LEU A 208 0.64 -16.85 4.39
N ARG A 209 1.61 -16.52 3.54
CA ARG A 209 2.74 -17.42 3.27
C ARG A 209 3.56 -17.62 4.55
N LYS A 210 3.88 -18.87 4.88
CA LYS A 210 4.86 -19.18 5.93
C LYS A 210 6.25 -19.23 5.31
N PHE A 211 7.06 -18.22 5.56
CA PHE A 211 8.48 -18.27 5.19
C PHE A 211 9.22 -19.08 6.23
N LYS A 212 10.08 -20.03 5.78
CA LYS A 212 11.03 -20.69 6.69
C LYS A 212 12.05 -19.63 7.10
N VAL A 213 12.14 -19.37 8.40
CA VAL A 213 13.19 -18.55 9.02
C VAL A 213 14.47 -19.36 9.08
#